data_ed1761722d05a97681dd8b2aa7f183a6
#
_entry.id   ed1761722d05a97681dd8b2aa7f183a6
#
_cell.length_a   1.000
_cell.length_b   1.000
_cell.length_c   1.000
_cell.angle_alpha   90.00
_cell.angle_beta   90.00
_cell.angle_gamma   90.00
#
_symmetry.space_group_name_H-M   'P 1'
#
loop_
_entity.id
_entity.type
_entity.pdbx_description
1 polymer ?
#
loop_
_entity_poly.entity_id
_entity_poly.type
_entity_poly.pdbx_seq_one_letter_code
_entity_poly.pdbx_strand_id
1 'polypeptide(L)'
;VKDCHEDLDKMKELLNTEFDGRFAEAVRRKGLVLNLRENRTELVIFRKTLRESVQTLIGILGDNALTPVECESGFEEGFALDEPIGEFGGSVDFITRRRDGSLVVIDFKWSESSFYEGKLKNNTAIQLELYRVAVEKREKKRVSAVGYYLFPKKTLYTCQDLRGKAVVRVQPDQMDSSLVTRIGNSIEARKKQLAAGTLEMAEGFAKEETAYARDNGDNVIPLPVKNGKKQSPFGQGAESTPHQVLKDMIK
;
A
#
# COMPACT_ATOMS: atom_id res chain seq x y z
N VAL A 1 -6.47 -7.03 16.66
CA VAL A 1 -6.51 -5.57 16.43
C VAL A 1 -7.88 -4.99 16.79
N LYS A 2 -9.01 -5.65 16.45
CA LYS A 2 -10.35 -5.11 16.74
C LYS A 2 -10.63 -4.88 18.24
N ASP A 3 -10.02 -5.65 19.12
CA ASP A 3 -10.34 -5.62 20.57
C ASP A 3 -9.40 -4.71 21.40
N CYS A 4 -8.41 -4.08 20.78
CA CYS A 4 -7.42 -3.25 21.47
C CYS A 4 -7.04 -1.97 20.73
N HIS A 5 -7.84 -1.57 19.75
CA HIS A 5 -7.55 -0.44 18.85
C HIS A 5 -7.47 0.93 19.57
N GLU A 6 -8.01 1.05 20.78
CA GLU A 6 -7.97 2.29 21.57
C GLU A 6 -6.83 2.30 22.60
N ASP A 7 -6.14 1.17 22.82
CA ASP A 7 -5.10 1.02 23.82
C ASP A 7 -3.76 0.59 23.17
N LEU A 8 -2.85 1.55 23.05
CA LEU A 8 -1.52 1.32 22.47
C LEU A 8 -0.66 0.36 23.30
N ASP A 9 -0.81 0.35 24.62
CA ASP A 9 -0.02 -0.53 25.46
C ASP A 9 -0.50 -1.97 25.33
N LYS A 10 -1.81 -2.15 25.20
CA LYS A 10 -2.38 -3.45 24.86
C LYS A 10 -1.95 -3.93 23.46
N MET A 11 -1.86 -3.03 22.46
CA MET A 11 -1.30 -3.41 21.14
C MET A 11 0.15 -3.87 21.24
N LYS A 12 0.99 -3.20 22.05
CA LYS A 12 2.37 -3.62 22.30
C LYS A 12 2.45 -4.96 23.03
N GLU A 13 1.58 -5.18 24.01
CA GLU A 13 1.47 -6.45 24.72
C GLU A 13 1.11 -7.59 23.77
N LEU A 14 0.08 -7.42 22.93
CA LEU A 14 -0.30 -8.41 21.93
C LEU A 14 0.82 -8.68 20.91
N LEU A 15 1.55 -7.65 20.50
CA LEU A 15 2.72 -7.84 19.64
C LEU A 15 3.77 -8.74 20.33
N ASN A 16 3.96 -8.60 21.63
CA ASN A 16 4.94 -9.40 22.36
C ASN A 16 4.47 -10.84 22.62
N THR A 17 3.20 -11.03 22.88
CA THR A 17 2.65 -12.33 23.30
C THR A 17 2.16 -13.18 22.12
N GLU A 18 1.54 -12.58 21.09
CA GLU A 18 0.85 -13.31 20.04
C GLU A 18 1.58 -13.29 18.68
N PHE A 19 2.52 -12.36 18.47
CA PHE A 19 3.16 -12.19 17.15
C PHE A 19 3.70 -13.50 16.58
N ASP A 20 4.42 -14.27 17.37
CA ASP A 20 5.10 -15.47 16.90
C ASP A 20 4.12 -16.58 16.52
N GLY A 21 3.05 -16.73 17.28
CA GLY A 21 1.99 -17.67 16.98
C GLY A 21 1.24 -17.30 15.70
N ARG A 22 0.84 -16.02 15.57
CA ARG A 22 0.16 -15.52 14.38
C ARG A 22 1.06 -15.58 13.13
N PHE A 23 2.34 -15.24 13.27
CA PHE A 23 3.31 -15.34 12.18
C PHE A 23 3.47 -16.79 11.71
N ALA A 24 3.68 -17.73 12.63
CA ALA A 24 3.79 -19.13 12.27
C ALA A 24 2.54 -19.68 11.58
N GLU A 25 1.35 -19.28 12.04
CA GLU A 25 0.09 -19.65 11.42
C GLU A 25 -0.06 -19.06 10.02
N ALA A 26 0.24 -17.76 9.83
CA ALA A 26 0.15 -17.11 8.53
C ALA A 26 1.13 -17.73 7.52
N VAL A 27 2.38 -18.02 7.94
CA VAL A 27 3.37 -18.71 7.11
C VAL A 27 2.90 -20.13 6.75
N ARG A 28 2.31 -20.84 7.70
CA ARG A 28 1.76 -22.20 7.44
C ARG A 28 0.64 -22.17 6.41
N ARG A 29 -0.23 -21.15 6.44
CA ARG A 29 -1.41 -21.04 5.55
C ARG A 29 -1.07 -20.50 4.16
N LYS A 30 -0.19 -19.49 4.09
CA LYS A 30 0.06 -18.70 2.89
C LYS A 30 1.52 -18.66 2.45
N GLY A 31 2.42 -19.04 3.34
CA GLY A 31 3.85 -18.88 3.17
C GLY A 31 4.61 -20.18 2.91
N LEU A 32 4.02 -21.17 2.24
CA LEU A 32 4.64 -22.47 2.02
C LEU A 32 6.05 -22.41 1.43
N VAL A 33 6.29 -21.46 0.50
CA VAL A 33 7.61 -21.25 -0.10
C VAL A 33 8.63 -20.78 0.93
N LEU A 34 8.23 -19.95 1.92
CA LEU A 34 9.12 -19.49 2.99
C LEU A 34 9.49 -20.63 3.96
N ASN A 35 8.70 -21.67 4.05
CA ASN A 35 8.98 -22.84 4.89
C ASN A 35 9.96 -23.83 4.26
N LEU A 36 10.35 -23.64 3.00
CA LEU A 36 11.37 -24.48 2.37
C LEU A 36 12.72 -24.32 3.09
N ARG A 37 13.47 -25.42 3.13
CA ARG A 37 14.75 -25.46 3.85
C ARG A 37 15.73 -24.41 3.35
N GLU A 38 15.70 -24.15 2.05
CA GLU A 38 16.53 -23.17 1.35
C GLU A 38 16.24 -21.73 1.77
N ASN A 39 15.01 -21.44 2.18
CA ASN A 39 14.52 -20.10 2.49
C ASN A 39 14.48 -19.79 4.01
N ARG A 40 15.14 -20.61 4.83
CA ARG A 40 15.13 -20.40 6.29
C ARG A 40 15.71 -19.06 6.72
N THR A 41 16.78 -18.63 6.06
CA THR A 41 17.41 -17.33 6.37
C THR A 41 16.47 -16.18 6.05
N GLU A 42 15.83 -16.23 4.89
CA GLU A 42 14.83 -15.25 4.45
C GLU A 42 13.64 -15.21 5.42
N LEU A 43 13.17 -16.35 5.88
CA LEU A 43 12.09 -16.44 6.86
C LEU A 43 12.45 -15.77 8.19
N VAL A 44 13.66 -15.98 8.68
CA VAL A 44 14.15 -15.34 9.91
C VAL A 44 14.26 -13.84 9.75
N ILE A 45 14.83 -13.37 8.64
CA ILE A 45 14.94 -11.95 8.34
C ILE A 45 13.55 -11.32 8.19
N PHE A 46 12.66 -11.96 7.44
CA PHE A 46 11.28 -11.52 7.24
C PHE A 46 10.54 -11.37 8.59
N ARG A 47 10.58 -12.41 9.44
CA ARG A 47 9.96 -12.38 10.78
C ARG A 47 10.49 -11.20 11.62
N LYS A 48 11.81 -11.03 11.68
CA LYS A 48 12.44 -9.94 12.43
C LYS A 48 12.01 -8.58 11.90
N THR A 49 12.15 -8.37 10.60
CA THR A 49 11.78 -7.10 9.93
C THR A 49 10.33 -6.77 10.17
N LEU A 50 9.42 -7.74 10.01
CA LEU A 50 8.00 -7.54 10.20
C LEU A 50 7.66 -7.15 11.64
N ARG A 51 8.24 -7.84 12.64
CA ARG A 51 8.02 -7.52 14.06
C ARG A 51 8.46 -6.10 14.40
N GLU A 52 9.68 -5.72 13.98
CA GLU A 52 10.22 -4.39 14.21
C GLU A 52 9.41 -3.30 13.50
N SER A 53 8.93 -3.61 12.29
CA SER A 53 8.06 -2.71 11.53
C SER A 53 6.71 -2.49 12.21
N VAL A 54 6.05 -3.54 12.68
CA VAL A 54 4.77 -3.40 13.40
C VAL A 54 4.97 -2.61 14.68
N GLN A 55 6.07 -2.83 15.40
CA GLN A 55 6.41 -2.05 16.60
C GLN A 55 6.58 -0.56 16.27
N THR A 56 7.25 -0.24 15.17
CA THR A 56 7.42 1.14 14.69
C THR A 56 6.07 1.75 14.28
N LEU A 57 5.22 1.00 13.59
CA LEU A 57 3.88 1.45 13.21
C LEU A 57 3.04 1.80 14.44
N ILE A 58 3.05 0.96 15.48
CA ILE A 58 2.37 1.25 16.76
C ILE A 58 2.88 2.56 17.36
N GLY A 59 4.20 2.83 17.28
CA GLY A 59 4.79 4.10 17.69
C GLY A 59 4.22 5.29 16.90
N ILE A 60 4.14 5.18 15.56
CA ILE A 60 3.55 6.21 14.70
C ILE A 60 2.08 6.47 15.06
N LEU A 61 1.31 5.41 15.32
CA LEU A 61 -0.08 5.55 15.76
C LEU A 61 -0.17 6.37 17.06
N GLY A 62 0.71 6.07 18.03
CA GLY A 62 0.77 6.80 19.30
C GLY A 62 1.15 8.27 19.13
N ASP A 63 2.22 8.56 18.40
CA ASP A 63 2.73 9.92 18.16
C ASP A 63 1.68 10.84 17.52
N ASN A 64 0.73 10.24 16.77
CA ASN A 64 -0.32 10.96 16.04
C ASN A 64 -1.72 10.78 16.62
N ALA A 65 -1.87 10.10 17.75
CA ALA A 65 -3.15 9.74 18.36
C ALA A 65 -4.13 9.13 17.33
N LEU A 66 -3.63 8.16 16.57
CA LEU A 66 -4.39 7.44 15.56
C LEU A 66 -4.95 6.15 16.14
N THR A 67 -6.26 5.99 16.04
CA THR A 67 -6.97 4.77 16.42
C THR A 67 -7.23 3.92 15.18
N PRO A 68 -6.77 2.67 15.10
CA PRO A 68 -7.14 1.76 14.02
C PRO A 68 -8.65 1.61 13.88
N VAL A 69 -9.16 1.65 12.66
CA VAL A 69 -10.61 1.48 12.35
C VAL A 69 -10.82 0.20 11.56
N GLU A 70 -10.13 0.06 10.45
CA GLU A 70 -10.24 -1.09 9.56
C GLU A 70 -8.89 -1.50 8.98
N CYS A 71 -8.74 -2.80 8.76
CA CYS A 71 -7.63 -3.41 8.03
C CYS A 71 -8.19 -4.20 6.86
N GLU A 72 -7.53 -4.16 5.69
CA GLU A 72 -7.97 -4.86 4.47
C GLU A 72 -9.44 -4.55 4.14
N SER A 73 -9.76 -3.26 4.12
CA SER A 73 -11.11 -2.76 3.92
C SER A 73 -11.49 -2.80 2.45
N GLY A 74 -12.23 -3.83 2.06
CA GLY A 74 -12.73 -3.99 0.69
C GLY A 74 -13.87 -3.04 0.35
N PHE A 75 -13.99 -2.71 -0.94
CA PHE A 75 -15.15 -2.05 -1.50
C PHE A 75 -16.03 -3.07 -2.21
N GLU A 76 -17.33 -2.89 -2.11
CA GLU A 76 -18.30 -3.73 -2.83
C GLU A 76 -18.09 -3.61 -4.35
N GLU A 77 -18.40 -4.67 -5.07
CA GLU A 77 -18.36 -4.67 -6.53
C GLU A 77 -19.29 -3.58 -7.08
N GLY A 78 -18.80 -2.77 -8.03
CA GLY A 78 -19.55 -1.64 -8.57
C GLY A 78 -19.61 -0.41 -7.67
N PHE A 79 -18.74 -0.28 -6.64
CA PHE A 79 -18.67 0.95 -5.85
C PHE A 79 -18.33 2.13 -6.74
N ALA A 80 -19.32 3.01 -6.97
CA ALA A 80 -19.14 4.12 -7.90
C ALA A 80 -18.42 5.30 -7.23
N LEU A 81 -17.41 5.81 -7.89
CA LEU A 81 -16.84 7.15 -7.65
C LEU A 81 -17.51 8.15 -8.58
N ASP A 82 -17.22 9.45 -8.38
CA ASP A 82 -17.78 10.49 -9.23
C ASP A 82 -17.17 10.45 -10.63
N GLU A 83 -17.97 10.81 -11.64
CA GLU A 83 -17.47 10.92 -13.00
C GLU A 83 -16.30 11.93 -13.06
N PRO A 84 -15.30 11.69 -13.89
CA PRO A 84 -15.19 10.62 -14.89
C PRO A 84 -14.49 9.34 -14.41
N ILE A 85 -14.22 9.17 -13.11
CA ILE A 85 -13.49 8.02 -12.57
C ILE A 85 -14.32 6.72 -12.75
N GLY A 86 -15.63 6.78 -12.42
CA GLY A 86 -16.51 5.66 -12.59
C GLY A 86 -16.41 4.63 -11.45
N GLU A 87 -16.47 3.33 -11.77
CA GLU A 87 -16.45 2.28 -10.78
C GLU A 87 -15.04 2.07 -10.19
N PHE A 88 -15.01 1.86 -8.87
CA PHE A 88 -13.80 1.57 -8.11
C PHE A 88 -13.89 0.19 -7.49
N GLY A 89 -12.87 -0.60 -7.67
CA GLY A 89 -12.70 -1.90 -7.03
C GLY A 89 -11.35 -1.97 -6.33
N GLY A 90 -11.31 -2.65 -5.18
CA GLY A 90 -10.08 -2.84 -4.46
C GLY A 90 -10.27 -2.92 -2.95
N SER A 91 -9.14 -2.94 -2.24
CA SER A 91 -9.09 -2.98 -0.78
C SER A 91 -8.07 -1.96 -0.29
N VAL A 92 -8.42 -1.25 0.77
CA VAL A 92 -7.52 -0.34 1.48
C VAL A 92 -6.86 -1.11 2.62
N ASP A 93 -5.54 -1.10 2.68
CA ASP A 93 -4.80 -1.92 3.64
C ASP A 93 -5.06 -1.51 5.08
N PHE A 94 -5.08 -0.19 5.37
CA PHE A 94 -5.24 0.28 6.74
C PHE A 94 -5.90 1.67 6.83
N ILE A 95 -6.98 1.74 7.59
CA ILE A 95 -7.71 2.98 7.88
C ILE A 95 -7.61 3.23 9.38
N THR A 96 -7.21 4.46 9.74
CA THR A 96 -7.15 4.94 11.12
C THR A 96 -7.94 6.22 11.28
N ARG A 97 -8.27 6.57 12.52
CA ARG A 97 -9.06 7.75 12.88
C ARG A 97 -8.27 8.65 13.84
N ARG A 98 -8.24 9.93 13.57
CA ARG A 98 -7.73 10.97 14.48
C ARG A 98 -8.75 11.31 15.57
N ARG A 99 -8.32 11.99 16.61
CA ARG A 99 -9.20 12.50 17.68
C ARG A 99 -10.29 13.46 17.20
N ASP A 100 -10.03 14.21 16.12
CA ASP A 100 -11.01 15.12 15.49
C ASP A 100 -12.03 14.40 14.61
N GLY A 101 -11.97 13.07 14.55
CA GLY A 101 -12.86 12.23 13.75
C GLY A 101 -12.42 12.07 12.29
N SER A 102 -11.44 12.83 11.80
CA SER A 102 -10.90 12.66 10.45
C SER A 102 -10.16 11.34 10.31
N LEU A 103 -10.07 10.83 9.07
CA LEU A 103 -9.44 9.55 8.77
C LEU A 103 -8.02 9.74 8.24
N VAL A 104 -7.20 8.72 8.43
CA VAL A 104 -5.88 8.58 7.80
C VAL A 104 -5.82 7.23 7.13
N VAL A 105 -5.41 7.20 5.86
CA VAL A 105 -5.30 6.00 5.05
C VAL A 105 -3.83 5.68 4.84
N ILE A 106 -3.44 4.46 5.17
CA ILE A 106 -2.07 3.98 5.03
C ILE A 106 -2.07 2.74 4.13
N ASP A 107 -1.31 2.80 3.07
CA ASP A 107 -1.10 1.70 2.15
C ASP A 107 0.23 1.02 2.48
N PHE A 108 0.22 -0.29 2.65
CA PHE A 108 1.36 -1.08 3.09
C PHE A 108 2.17 -1.60 1.91
N LYS A 109 3.48 -1.41 1.96
CA LYS A 109 4.37 -1.88 0.90
C LYS A 109 5.56 -2.66 1.47
N TRP A 110 5.84 -3.79 0.86
CA TRP A 110 7.07 -4.54 1.12
C TRP A 110 8.13 -4.13 0.09
N SER A 111 8.76 -3.00 0.30
CA SER A 111 9.76 -2.44 -0.62
C SER A 111 10.81 -1.62 0.12
N GLU A 112 12.05 -1.70 -0.33
CA GLU A 112 13.16 -0.83 0.12
C GLU A 112 13.41 0.33 -0.85
N SER A 113 12.70 0.37 -1.95
CA SER A 113 12.89 1.34 -3.01
C SER A 113 12.46 2.76 -2.62
N SER A 114 13.05 3.76 -3.25
CA SER A 114 12.62 5.16 -3.19
C SER A 114 11.43 5.47 -4.13
N PHE A 115 10.94 4.46 -4.83
CA PHE A 115 9.86 4.59 -5.81
C PHE A 115 8.60 5.24 -5.24
N TYR A 116 8.17 4.82 -4.04
CA TYR A 116 6.97 5.35 -3.39
C TYR A 116 7.15 6.78 -2.90
N GLU A 117 8.36 7.13 -2.42
CA GLU A 117 8.73 8.51 -2.12
C GLU A 117 8.68 9.36 -3.41
N GLY A 118 9.25 8.85 -4.51
CA GLY A 118 9.20 9.47 -5.82
C GLY A 118 7.77 9.69 -6.32
N LYS A 119 6.85 8.74 -6.12
CA LYS A 119 5.43 8.93 -6.45
C LYS A 119 4.79 10.09 -5.70
N LEU A 120 5.09 10.24 -4.42
CA LEU A 120 4.59 11.36 -3.62
C LEU A 120 5.21 12.68 -4.10
N LYS A 121 6.53 12.69 -4.32
CA LYS A 121 7.27 13.87 -4.78
C LYS A 121 6.78 14.36 -6.14
N ASN A 122 6.58 13.46 -7.09
CA ASN A 122 6.13 13.77 -8.45
C ASN A 122 4.60 13.95 -8.55
N ASN A 123 3.86 13.88 -7.44
CA ASN A 123 2.40 13.94 -7.42
C ASN A 123 1.76 12.91 -8.37
N THR A 124 2.23 11.65 -8.32
CA THR A 124 1.74 10.51 -9.13
C THR A 124 1.27 9.33 -8.27
N ALA A 125 0.97 9.56 -6.99
CA ALA A 125 0.48 8.55 -6.05
C ALA A 125 -1.02 8.24 -6.27
N ILE A 126 -1.37 7.81 -7.49
CA ILE A 126 -2.75 7.59 -7.94
C ILE A 126 -3.53 6.68 -6.99
N GLN A 127 -2.92 5.57 -6.56
CA GLN A 127 -3.56 4.62 -5.64
C GLN A 127 -4.00 5.28 -4.34
N LEU A 128 -3.12 6.06 -3.70
CA LEU A 128 -3.46 6.76 -2.45
C LEU A 128 -4.57 7.78 -2.65
N GLU A 129 -4.57 8.47 -3.77
CA GLU A 129 -5.59 9.47 -4.06
C GLU A 129 -6.95 8.84 -4.33
N LEU A 130 -7.00 7.72 -5.07
CA LEU A 130 -8.23 6.96 -5.26
C LEU A 130 -8.74 6.38 -3.94
N TYR A 131 -7.87 5.87 -3.08
CA TYR A 131 -8.24 5.41 -1.75
C TYR A 131 -8.80 6.54 -0.90
N ARG A 132 -8.19 7.73 -0.94
CA ARG A 132 -8.69 8.91 -0.25
C ARG A 132 -10.15 9.21 -0.65
N VAL A 133 -10.39 9.34 -1.96
CA VAL A 133 -11.72 9.67 -2.50
C VAL A 133 -12.74 8.57 -2.16
N ALA A 134 -12.37 7.30 -2.34
CA ALA A 134 -13.25 6.18 -2.07
C ALA A 134 -13.63 6.08 -0.58
N VAL A 135 -12.66 6.24 0.32
CA VAL A 135 -12.90 6.23 1.77
C VAL A 135 -13.74 7.43 2.20
N GLU A 136 -13.45 8.65 1.69
CA GLU A 136 -14.26 9.84 1.99
C GLU A 136 -15.72 9.65 1.55
N LYS A 137 -15.93 9.09 0.37
CA LYS A 137 -17.27 8.83 -0.16
C LYS A 137 -18.02 7.78 0.66
N ARG A 138 -17.36 6.69 1.05
CA ARG A 138 -17.95 5.61 1.85
C ARG A 138 -18.26 6.05 3.27
N GLU A 139 -17.28 6.62 3.94
CA GLU A 139 -17.36 6.94 5.37
C GLU A 139 -18.07 8.27 5.66
N LYS A 140 -18.29 9.12 4.65
CA LYS A 140 -18.79 10.49 4.81
C LYS A 140 -17.94 11.32 5.77
N LYS A 141 -16.64 11.03 5.84
CA LYS A 141 -15.66 11.69 6.70
C LYS A 141 -14.45 12.11 5.88
N ARG A 142 -13.86 13.23 6.26
CA ARG A 142 -12.64 13.73 5.62
C ARG A 142 -11.46 12.78 5.89
N VAL A 143 -10.72 12.45 4.85
CA VAL A 143 -9.39 11.84 4.97
C VAL A 143 -8.35 12.95 5.06
N SER A 144 -7.76 13.12 6.24
CA SER A 144 -6.82 14.21 6.54
C SER A 144 -5.38 13.91 6.13
N ALA A 145 -5.03 12.63 5.94
CA ALA A 145 -3.73 12.20 5.47
C ALA A 145 -3.80 10.86 4.75
N VAL A 146 -2.89 10.68 3.80
CA VAL A 146 -2.63 9.41 3.13
C VAL A 146 -1.13 9.16 3.08
N GLY A 147 -0.70 7.89 3.07
CA GLY A 147 0.72 7.59 3.01
C GLY A 147 1.03 6.14 2.67
N TYR A 148 2.29 5.92 2.29
CA TYR A 148 2.87 4.61 2.10
C TYR A 148 3.70 4.21 3.32
N TYR A 149 3.39 3.10 3.96
CA TYR A 149 4.23 2.52 5.00
C TYR A 149 5.08 1.40 4.41
N LEU A 150 6.39 1.60 4.36
CA LEU A 150 7.35 0.64 3.83
C LEU A 150 7.89 -0.23 4.96
N PHE A 151 7.47 -1.50 5.00
CA PHE A 151 7.84 -2.42 6.09
C PHE A 151 9.34 -2.60 6.26
N PRO A 152 10.15 -2.89 5.20
CA PRO A 152 11.58 -3.06 5.39
C PRO A 152 12.29 -1.81 5.90
N LYS A 153 11.83 -0.62 5.47
CA LYS A 153 12.35 0.68 5.92
C LYS A 153 11.78 1.12 7.26
N LYS A 154 10.68 0.51 7.71
CA LYS A 154 9.95 0.91 8.93
C LYS A 154 9.59 2.41 8.91
N THR A 155 9.18 2.90 7.75
CA THR A 155 9.01 4.34 7.51
C THR A 155 7.69 4.62 6.82
N LEU A 156 6.97 5.62 7.33
CA LEU A 156 5.77 6.16 6.72
C LEU A 156 6.12 7.39 5.89
N TYR A 157 5.86 7.35 4.61
CA TYR A 157 6.00 8.48 3.68
C TYR A 157 4.64 9.11 3.44
N THR A 158 4.53 10.41 3.63
CA THR A 158 3.28 11.16 3.44
C THR A 158 3.56 12.59 3.02
N CYS A 159 2.61 13.25 2.35
CA CYS A 159 2.69 14.68 2.08
C CYS A 159 2.02 15.54 3.17
N GLN A 160 1.24 14.94 4.06
CA GLN A 160 0.48 15.63 5.09
C GLN A 160 1.24 15.67 6.43
N ASP A 161 0.69 16.46 7.38
CA ASP A 161 1.28 16.64 8.69
C ASP A 161 0.99 15.43 9.61
N LEU A 162 1.92 14.48 9.60
CA LEU A 162 2.05 13.41 10.58
C LEU A 162 3.42 13.51 11.26
N ARG A 163 3.48 13.13 12.54
CA ARG A 163 4.66 13.28 13.40
C ARG A 163 5.31 11.94 13.70
N GLY A 164 6.56 11.98 14.09
CA GLY A 164 7.31 10.79 14.55
C GLY A 164 8.64 10.64 13.84
N LYS A 165 9.58 9.97 14.50
CA LYS A 165 10.93 9.72 13.96
C LYS A 165 10.93 8.84 12.71
N ALA A 166 9.91 8.01 12.58
CA ALA A 166 9.73 7.08 11.46
C ALA A 166 8.76 7.62 10.41
N VAL A 167 8.46 8.92 10.43
CA VAL A 167 7.62 9.59 9.43
C VAL A 167 8.49 10.52 8.59
N VAL A 168 8.43 10.35 7.28
CA VAL A 168 9.08 11.23 6.30
C VAL A 168 8.01 12.04 5.59
N ARG A 169 8.05 13.34 5.79
CA ARG A 169 7.18 14.26 5.06
C ARG A 169 7.81 14.60 3.73
N VAL A 170 7.16 14.18 2.66
CA VAL A 170 7.57 14.46 1.29
C VAL A 170 6.89 15.73 0.81
N GLN A 171 7.65 16.67 0.26
CA GLN A 171 7.08 17.85 -0.39
C GLN A 171 6.94 17.56 -1.89
N PRO A 172 5.72 17.65 -2.45
CA PRO A 172 5.53 17.50 -3.89
C PRO A 172 6.24 18.62 -4.66
N ASP A 173 6.90 18.27 -5.75
CA ASP A 173 7.58 19.24 -6.63
C ASP A 173 6.59 20.16 -7.35
N GLN A 174 5.34 19.70 -7.56
CA GLN A 174 4.28 20.48 -8.20
C GLN A 174 2.98 20.33 -7.41
N MET A 175 2.38 21.45 -7.07
CA MET A 175 1.09 21.51 -6.36
C MET A 175 -0.07 22.01 -7.26
N ASP A 176 0.17 22.25 -8.55
CA ASP A 176 -0.69 23.08 -9.39
C ASP A 176 -2.04 22.47 -9.80
N SER A 177 -2.25 21.16 -9.59
CA SER A 177 -3.56 20.55 -9.89
C SER A 177 -3.88 19.40 -8.96
N SER A 178 -5.15 19.28 -8.59
CA SER A 178 -5.65 18.09 -7.91
C SER A 178 -5.34 16.84 -8.70
N LEU A 179 -4.70 15.85 -8.07
CA LEU A 179 -4.40 14.58 -8.72
C LEU A 179 -5.68 13.88 -9.21
N VAL A 180 -6.80 14.03 -8.50
CA VAL A 180 -8.12 13.55 -8.92
C VAL A 180 -8.52 14.15 -10.28
N THR A 181 -8.37 15.47 -10.44
CA THR A 181 -8.67 16.15 -11.71
C THR A 181 -7.79 15.62 -12.86
N ARG A 182 -6.50 15.39 -12.59
CA ARG A 182 -5.58 14.83 -13.60
C ARG A 182 -5.95 13.40 -13.97
N ILE A 183 -6.35 12.57 -12.99
CA ILE A 183 -6.86 11.21 -13.23
C ILE A 183 -8.11 11.29 -14.12
N GLY A 184 -9.07 12.12 -13.75
CA GLY A 184 -10.29 12.31 -14.53
C GLY A 184 -10.03 12.74 -15.97
N ASN A 185 -9.20 13.76 -16.18
CA ASN A 185 -8.81 14.23 -17.50
C ASN A 185 -8.13 13.12 -18.32
N SER A 186 -7.29 12.29 -17.69
CA SER A 186 -6.62 11.18 -18.36
C SER A 186 -7.62 10.11 -18.79
N ILE A 187 -8.60 9.79 -17.97
CA ILE A 187 -9.67 8.83 -18.29
C ILE A 187 -10.49 9.35 -19.48
N GLU A 188 -10.93 10.61 -19.43
CA GLU A 188 -11.68 11.23 -20.52
C GLU A 188 -10.90 11.26 -21.84
N ALA A 189 -9.61 11.61 -21.82
CA ALA A 189 -8.76 11.57 -22.98
C ALA A 189 -8.68 10.16 -23.58
N ARG A 190 -8.52 9.13 -22.72
CA ARG A 190 -8.48 7.73 -23.17
C ARG A 190 -9.83 7.25 -23.72
N LYS A 191 -10.94 7.60 -23.07
CA LYS A 191 -12.28 7.31 -23.60
C LYS A 191 -12.47 7.88 -25.02
N LYS A 192 -12.04 9.15 -25.26
CA LYS A 192 -12.09 9.80 -26.58
C LYS A 192 -11.21 9.09 -27.62
N GLN A 193 -9.98 8.71 -27.26
CA GLN A 193 -9.09 7.94 -28.13
C GLN A 193 -9.70 6.61 -28.54
N LEU A 194 -10.25 5.86 -27.56
CA LEU A 194 -10.92 4.58 -27.82
C LEU A 194 -12.13 4.75 -28.75
N ALA A 195 -12.97 5.77 -28.52
CA ALA A 195 -14.11 6.07 -29.37
C ALA A 195 -13.72 6.43 -30.79
N ALA A 196 -12.54 7.06 -30.99
CA ALA A 196 -11.97 7.39 -32.32
C ALA A 196 -11.23 6.19 -32.95
N GLY A 197 -11.16 5.02 -32.31
CA GLY A 197 -10.39 3.87 -32.76
C GLY A 197 -8.87 4.07 -32.73
N THR A 198 -8.38 5.04 -31.94
CA THR A 198 -6.96 5.35 -31.78
C THR A 198 -6.53 5.07 -30.34
N LEU A 199 -5.32 4.55 -30.15
CA LEU A 199 -4.72 4.38 -28.84
C LEU A 199 -3.26 4.83 -28.93
N GLU A 200 -3.00 6.03 -28.47
CA GLU A 200 -1.65 6.56 -28.36
C GLU A 200 -1.03 6.12 -27.05
N MET A 201 0.15 5.49 -27.11
CA MET A 201 0.95 5.21 -25.92
C MET A 201 1.74 6.47 -25.53
N ALA A 202 1.74 6.82 -24.25
CA ALA A 202 2.56 7.92 -23.77
C ALA A 202 4.05 7.64 -24.01
N GLU A 203 4.80 8.65 -24.46
CA GLU A 203 6.25 8.55 -24.55
C GLU A 203 6.83 8.20 -23.16
N GLY A 204 7.65 7.17 -23.09
CA GLY A 204 8.24 6.69 -21.84
C GLY A 204 7.46 5.58 -21.13
N PHE A 205 6.25 5.22 -21.55
CA PHE A 205 5.46 4.14 -20.94
C PHE A 205 6.27 2.85 -20.76
N ALA A 206 7.06 2.45 -21.76
CA ALA A 206 7.93 1.29 -21.67
C ALA A 206 9.04 1.41 -20.61
N LYS A 207 9.48 2.63 -20.27
CA LYS A 207 10.47 2.87 -19.21
C LYS A 207 9.86 2.82 -17.82
N GLU A 208 8.65 3.35 -17.66
CA GLU A 208 7.90 3.30 -16.39
C GLU A 208 7.43 1.87 -16.10
N GLU A 209 6.99 1.13 -17.10
CA GLU A 209 6.61 -0.28 -16.97
C GLU A 209 7.79 -1.14 -16.54
N THR A 210 9.00 -0.91 -17.08
CA THR A 210 10.21 -1.63 -16.68
C THR A 210 10.65 -1.27 -15.26
N ALA A 211 10.48 -0.04 -14.82
CA ALA A 211 10.78 0.37 -13.44
C ALA A 211 9.73 -0.21 -12.48
N TYR A 212 8.44 -0.18 -12.84
CA TYR A 212 7.35 -0.75 -12.06
C TYR A 212 7.47 -2.28 -11.92
N ALA A 213 7.81 -2.98 -13.01
CA ALA A 213 8.03 -4.43 -13.02
C ALA A 213 9.26 -4.84 -12.19
N ARG A 214 10.29 -4.00 -12.13
CA ARG A 214 11.48 -4.28 -11.30
C ARG A 214 11.22 -4.11 -9.81
N ASP A 215 10.33 -3.18 -9.43
CA ASP A 215 10.10 -2.81 -8.03
C ASP A 215 8.96 -3.60 -7.38
N ASN A 216 7.95 -3.98 -8.15
CA ASN A 216 6.73 -4.56 -7.62
C ASN A 216 6.41 -5.99 -8.08
N GLY A 217 7.34 -6.71 -8.64
CA GLY A 217 7.31 -8.16 -8.99
C GLY A 217 5.98 -8.90 -9.24
N ASP A 218 4.84 -8.36 -8.86
CA ASP A 218 3.62 -9.14 -8.62
C ASP A 218 2.32 -8.65 -9.28
N ASN A 219 2.31 -7.50 -9.95
CA ASN A 219 1.05 -6.98 -10.53
C ASN A 219 1.16 -6.45 -11.97
N VAL A 220 2.18 -6.86 -12.70
CA VAL A 220 2.27 -6.56 -14.11
C VAL A 220 2.01 -7.84 -14.89
N ILE A 221 0.99 -7.82 -15.76
CA ILE A 221 0.84 -8.85 -16.79
C ILE A 221 2.16 -8.86 -17.57
N PRO A 222 2.98 -9.93 -17.48
CA PRO A 222 4.27 -9.94 -18.14
C PRO A 222 4.03 -9.89 -19.64
N LEU A 223 4.46 -8.82 -20.27
CA LEU A 223 4.65 -8.83 -21.72
C LEU A 223 5.72 -9.90 -22.02
N PRO A 224 5.58 -10.68 -23.08
CA PRO A 224 6.52 -11.74 -23.40
C PRO A 224 7.90 -11.14 -23.62
N VAL A 225 8.79 -11.31 -22.64
CA VAL A 225 10.19 -10.89 -22.74
C VAL A 225 10.86 -11.83 -23.73
N LYS A 226 11.18 -11.32 -24.90
CA LYS A 226 12.15 -11.95 -25.77
C LYS A 226 13.53 -11.86 -25.07
N ASN A 227 14.06 -13.04 -24.69
CA ASN A 227 15.42 -13.32 -24.27
C ASN A 227 15.82 -13.03 -22.82
N GLY A 228 15.72 -14.09 -22.04
CA GLY A 228 16.68 -14.60 -21.06
C GLY A 228 17.45 -13.61 -20.21
N LYS A 229 16.92 -13.19 -19.04
CA LYS A 229 17.74 -12.92 -17.86
C LYS A 229 16.94 -13.23 -16.60
N LYS A 230 17.55 -14.06 -15.76
CA LYS A 230 17.26 -14.50 -14.40
C LYS A 230 15.88 -14.13 -13.82
N GLN A 231 15.06 -15.15 -13.69
CA GLN A 231 13.85 -15.16 -12.88
C GLN A 231 14.19 -14.80 -11.44
N SER A 232 13.35 -13.93 -10.82
CA SER A 232 13.30 -13.80 -9.38
C SER A 232 13.05 -15.18 -8.77
N PRO A 233 13.63 -15.52 -7.61
CA PRO A 233 13.38 -16.79 -6.93
C PRO A 233 11.91 -16.96 -6.50
N PHE A 234 11.11 -15.90 -6.55
CA PHE A 234 9.67 -15.93 -6.31
C PHE A 234 8.95 -15.97 -7.66
N GLY A 235 8.36 -17.13 -7.98
CA GLY A 235 7.72 -17.44 -9.27
C GLY A 235 6.70 -16.40 -9.71
N GLN A 236 6.62 -16.20 -11.03
CA GLN A 236 5.65 -15.34 -11.69
C GLN A 236 4.21 -15.80 -11.42
N GLY A 237 3.34 -14.89 -11.00
CA GLY A 237 1.90 -15.08 -11.07
C GLY A 237 1.13 -15.29 -9.77
N ALA A 238 1.74 -15.08 -8.60
CA ALA A 238 1.03 -14.96 -7.33
C ALA A 238 1.42 -13.64 -6.65
N GLU A 239 0.48 -13.03 -5.92
CA GLU A 239 0.85 -12.02 -4.93
C GLU A 239 2.03 -12.55 -4.13
N SER A 240 3.08 -11.74 -3.91
CA SER A 240 4.29 -12.23 -3.26
C SER A 240 3.94 -12.89 -1.93
N THR A 241 4.51 -14.04 -1.66
CA THR A 241 4.26 -14.78 -0.40
C THR A 241 4.40 -13.90 0.84
N PRO A 242 5.41 -12.98 0.94
CA PRO A 242 5.50 -12.02 2.04
C PRO A 242 4.29 -11.09 2.17
N HIS A 243 3.73 -10.61 1.05
CA HIS A 243 2.55 -9.76 1.05
C HIS A 243 1.30 -10.50 1.55
N GLN A 244 1.11 -11.75 1.13
CA GLN A 244 0.02 -12.60 1.61
C GLN A 244 0.11 -12.90 3.10
N VAL A 245 1.32 -13.21 3.60
CA VAL A 245 1.56 -13.43 5.03
C VAL A 245 1.26 -12.16 5.82
N LEU A 246 1.69 -11.00 5.30
CA LEU A 246 1.42 -9.71 5.92
C LEU A 246 -0.08 -9.45 6.06
N LYS A 247 -0.86 -9.66 4.98
CA LYS A 247 -2.31 -9.48 4.98
C LYS A 247 -3.00 -10.35 6.03
N ASP A 248 -2.61 -11.61 6.16
CA ASP A 248 -3.19 -12.53 7.14
C ASP A 248 -2.83 -12.15 8.60
N MET A 249 -1.71 -11.47 8.81
CA MET A 249 -1.30 -11.03 10.16
C MET A 249 -1.97 -9.74 10.63
N ILE A 250 -2.40 -8.89 9.70
CA ILE A 250 -3.03 -7.60 10.00
C ILE A 250 -4.52 -7.77 10.36
N LYS A 251 -5.17 -8.78 9.79
CA LYS A 251 -6.55 -9.16 10.14
C LYS A 251 -6.64 -9.71 11.55
#